data_d145d8421504a16070bef609ac8c9ee7
#
_entry.id   d145d8421504a16070bef609ac8c9ee7
#
_cell.length_a   1.000
_cell.length_b   1.000
_cell.length_c   1.000
_cell.angle_alpha   90.00
_cell.angle_beta   90.00
_cell.angle_gamma   90.00
#
_symmetry.space_group_name_H-M   'P 1'
#
loop_
_entity.id
_entity.type
_entity.pdbx_description
1 polymer ?
#
loop_
_entity_poly.entity_id
_entity_poly.type
_entity_poly.pdbx_seq_one_letter_code
_entity_poly.pdbx_strand_id
1 'polypeptide(L)'
;MDKKKVTFALAFCNRGFMPGELIYAAREELIRAVQNAGYDYIAMDPEATKFGGIETREEGALYAEWLNNHRGQFDGVIFSMPIFADENGAIAALQDAGVPILMQAYPDELDKMDFAHRRDAYCGKFSVTDVFTQYGVPFTCLQPHVVHPLSTEFAKNLKDFAAICRVVNGMKRFNIGCIGARTTAFKTVRFDEITLQKYGINVESFDLSEFFFKVGKLDDNDPVVKDKIGELENYTDFSNVPEANKKNLAKSAVVLDRYIAKYRLDALALRCWNEFEQVLRICPCVLLSYLNDKGIVASCEIDMCSALMMRAMTLASEQPTAVLDWNNNYGDDPDKVVLFHCGPV
;
A
#
# COMPACT_ATOMS: atom_id res chain seq x y z
N MET A 1 11.36 -9.46 -3.74
CA MET A 1 11.43 -8.01 -4.05
C MET A 1 12.29 -7.33 -3.00
N ASP A 2 13.27 -6.53 -3.41
CA ASP A 2 13.91 -5.61 -2.46
C ASP A 2 12.85 -4.64 -1.94
N LYS A 3 12.52 -4.74 -0.65
CA LYS A 3 11.51 -3.88 -0.03
C LYS A 3 12.04 -2.45 0.00
N LYS A 4 11.46 -1.58 -0.82
CA LYS A 4 11.79 -0.15 -0.77
C LYS A 4 11.42 0.37 0.62
N LYS A 5 12.40 0.90 1.34
CA LYS A 5 12.19 1.52 2.64
C LYS A 5 11.34 2.77 2.49
N VAL A 6 10.33 2.92 3.34
CA VAL A 6 9.47 4.11 3.34
C VAL A 6 10.26 5.31 3.84
N THR A 7 10.12 6.43 3.15
CA THR A 7 10.74 7.72 3.48
C THR A 7 9.66 8.75 3.80
N PHE A 8 9.77 9.43 4.93
CA PHE A 8 8.85 10.49 5.31
C PHE A 8 9.47 11.88 5.11
N ALA A 9 8.71 12.82 4.55
CA ALA A 9 9.03 14.24 4.63
C ALA A 9 8.51 14.80 5.95
N LEU A 10 9.36 15.50 6.71
CA LEU A 10 9.00 16.05 8.01
C LEU A 10 8.66 17.54 7.90
N ALA A 11 7.51 17.92 8.42
CA ALA A 11 7.08 19.31 8.55
C ALA A 11 6.81 19.60 10.02
N PHE A 12 7.25 20.77 10.48
CA PHE A 12 7.04 21.28 11.83
C PHE A 12 6.26 22.58 11.74
N CYS A 13 5.38 22.85 12.68
CA CYS A 13 4.58 24.06 12.63
C CYS A 13 4.65 24.85 13.92
N ASN A 14 4.33 26.13 13.81
CA ASN A 14 4.25 27.09 14.87
C ASN A 14 3.08 28.07 14.65
N ARG A 15 2.77 28.85 15.66
CA ARG A 15 1.93 30.04 15.60
C ARG A 15 2.64 31.21 16.31
N GLY A 16 2.71 32.35 15.68
CA GLY A 16 3.62 33.44 15.98
C GLY A 16 3.73 33.95 17.41
N PHE A 17 2.75 33.68 18.28
CA PHE A 17 2.80 34.04 19.70
C PHE A 17 3.14 32.87 20.64
N MET A 18 3.36 31.66 20.08
CA MET A 18 3.68 30.46 20.84
C MET A 18 5.21 30.30 21.01
N PRO A 19 5.67 29.51 21.99
CA PRO A 19 7.10 29.32 22.27
C PRO A 19 7.79 28.47 21.19
N GLY A 20 8.11 29.07 20.04
CA GLY A 20 8.66 28.41 18.86
C GLY A 20 9.98 27.66 19.09
N GLU A 21 10.74 28.01 20.12
CA GLU A 21 11.99 27.31 20.49
C GLU A 21 11.77 25.82 20.83
N LEU A 22 10.54 25.42 21.20
CA LEU A 22 10.18 24.03 21.46
C LEU A 22 10.28 23.15 20.19
N ILE A 23 10.32 23.75 19.00
CA ILE A 23 10.46 23.04 17.73
C ILE A 23 11.83 22.37 17.61
N TYR A 24 12.91 22.97 18.14
CA TYR A 24 14.25 22.42 18.00
C TYR A 24 14.36 21.01 18.62
N ALA A 25 13.92 20.87 19.87
CA ALA A 25 13.90 19.58 20.54
C ALA A 25 12.95 18.59 19.87
N ALA A 26 11.75 19.06 19.47
CA ALA A 26 10.75 18.24 18.80
C ALA A 26 11.25 17.70 17.46
N ARG A 27 12.02 18.48 16.72
CA ARG A 27 12.64 18.05 15.46
C ARG A 27 13.60 16.87 15.67
N GLU A 28 14.49 16.97 16.64
CA GLU A 28 15.43 15.90 16.97
C GLU A 28 14.72 14.63 17.45
N GLU A 29 13.69 14.79 18.28
CA GLU A 29 12.88 13.68 18.79
C GLU A 29 12.13 12.96 17.70
N LEU A 30 11.51 13.70 16.77
CA LEU A 30 10.79 13.10 15.65
C LEU A 30 11.74 12.37 14.66
N ILE A 31 12.88 12.97 14.33
CA ILE A 31 13.92 12.36 13.51
C ILE A 31 14.37 11.04 14.14
N ARG A 32 14.69 11.05 15.43
CA ARG A 32 15.10 9.87 16.17
C ARG A 32 14.00 8.80 16.21
N ALA A 33 12.74 9.21 16.38
CA ALA A 33 11.60 8.28 16.38
C ALA A 33 11.44 7.58 15.02
N VAL A 34 11.52 8.32 13.92
CA VAL A 34 11.44 7.77 12.55
C VAL A 34 12.58 6.79 12.28
N GLN A 35 13.81 7.14 12.66
CA GLN A 35 14.99 6.29 12.49
C GLN A 35 14.91 5.01 13.35
N ASN A 36 14.49 5.14 14.61
CA ASN A 36 14.32 3.99 15.52
C ASN A 36 13.24 3.02 15.03
N ALA A 37 12.21 3.53 14.35
CA ALA A 37 11.18 2.72 13.71
C ALA A 37 11.63 2.06 12.40
N GLY A 38 12.86 2.32 11.95
CA GLY A 38 13.44 1.72 10.75
C GLY A 38 13.10 2.43 9.45
N TYR A 39 12.54 3.64 9.47
CA TYR A 39 12.19 4.43 8.30
C TYR A 39 13.24 5.49 7.97
N ASP A 40 13.23 5.98 6.73
CA ASP A 40 14.04 7.09 6.29
C ASP A 40 13.25 8.40 6.37
N TYR A 41 13.94 9.53 6.36
CA TYR A 41 13.31 10.83 6.34
C TYR A 41 14.05 11.80 5.44
N ILE A 42 13.34 12.83 5.00
CA ILE A 42 13.86 14.08 4.49
C ILE A 42 13.24 15.23 5.29
N ALA A 43 13.99 16.31 5.46
CA ALA A 43 13.49 17.51 6.14
C ALA A 43 14.14 18.76 5.52
N MET A 44 13.37 19.85 5.46
CA MET A 44 13.90 21.14 5.04
C MET A 44 14.95 21.62 6.05
N ASP A 45 15.92 22.40 5.55
CA ASP A 45 16.96 23.01 6.40
C ASP A 45 16.28 23.80 7.55
N PRO A 46 16.67 23.57 8.81
CA PRO A 46 16.10 24.29 9.95
C PRO A 46 16.34 25.80 9.90
N GLU A 47 17.36 26.26 9.19
CA GLU A 47 17.66 27.69 9.03
C GLU A 47 16.82 28.34 7.89
N ALA A 48 16.06 27.56 7.12
CA ALA A 48 15.26 28.10 6.01
C ALA A 48 14.03 28.91 6.48
N THR A 49 13.55 28.66 7.70
CA THR A 49 12.42 29.34 8.31
C THR A 49 12.68 29.64 9.78
N LYS A 50 11.89 30.54 10.37
CA LYS A 50 11.98 30.82 11.78
C LYS A 50 11.75 29.58 12.63
N PHE A 51 12.66 29.25 13.52
CA PHE A 51 12.68 28.02 14.33
C PHE A 51 12.70 26.70 13.54
N GLY A 52 12.92 26.75 12.21
CA GLY A 52 12.79 25.57 11.35
C GLY A 52 11.35 25.05 11.22
N GLY A 53 10.36 25.90 11.51
CA GLY A 53 8.93 25.61 11.48
C GLY A 53 8.17 26.40 10.42
N ILE A 54 6.88 26.10 10.28
CA ILE A 54 5.94 26.78 9.40
C ILE A 54 5.02 27.62 10.29
N GLU A 55 5.21 28.94 10.29
CA GLU A 55 4.47 29.90 11.09
C GLU A 55 3.58 30.82 10.23
N THR A 56 3.99 31.07 8.98
CA THR A 56 3.32 31.98 8.08
C THR A 56 2.94 31.30 6.75
N ARG A 57 2.10 31.98 5.98
CA ARG A 57 1.74 31.53 4.62
C ARG A 57 2.96 31.48 3.70
N GLU A 58 3.88 32.40 3.83
CA GLU A 58 5.10 32.50 3.04
C GLU A 58 6.04 31.33 3.36
N GLU A 59 6.21 30.99 4.63
CA GLU A 59 6.98 29.81 5.05
C GLU A 59 6.31 28.51 4.60
N GLY A 60 4.97 28.46 4.62
CA GLY A 60 4.21 27.34 4.05
C GLY A 60 4.45 27.18 2.55
N ALA A 61 4.45 28.28 1.79
CA ALA A 61 4.74 28.26 0.35
C ALA A 61 6.18 27.80 0.07
N LEU A 62 7.15 28.22 0.87
CA LEU A 62 8.54 27.78 0.78
C LEU A 62 8.66 26.26 1.03
N TYR A 63 7.95 25.75 2.04
CA TYR A 63 7.91 24.30 2.29
C TYR A 63 7.26 23.54 1.14
N ALA A 64 6.16 24.04 0.56
CA ALA A 64 5.50 23.43 -0.60
C ALA A 64 6.44 23.38 -1.82
N GLU A 65 7.20 24.44 -2.09
CA GLU A 65 8.22 24.46 -3.15
C GLU A 65 9.31 23.41 -2.86
N TRP A 66 9.79 23.33 -1.63
CA TRP A 66 10.77 22.32 -1.22
C TRP A 66 10.23 20.91 -1.42
N LEU A 67 8.99 20.61 -1.03
CA LEU A 67 8.34 19.31 -1.29
C LEU A 67 8.29 18.98 -2.80
N ASN A 68 7.92 19.98 -3.61
CA ASN A 68 7.85 19.78 -5.07
C ASN A 68 9.21 19.45 -5.67
N ASN A 69 10.28 20.07 -5.20
CA ASN A 69 11.65 19.79 -5.66
C ASN A 69 12.15 18.40 -5.22
N HIS A 70 11.50 17.77 -4.24
CA HIS A 70 11.84 16.43 -3.73
C HIS A 70 10.81 15.36 -4.11
N ARG A 71 9.90 15.64 -5.06
CA ARG A 71 8.90 14.65 -5.53
C ARG A 71 9.55 13.33 -5.91
N GLY A 72 8.97 12.22 -5.42
CA GLY A 72 9.47 10.86 -5.65
C GLY A 72 10.56 10.39 -4.68
N GLN A 73 11.06 11.27 -3.80
CA GLN A 73 12.03 10.91 -2.77
C GLN A 73 11.37 10.58 -1.42
N PHE A 74 10.08 10.82 -1.26
CA PHE A 74 9.31 10.53 -0.04
C PHE A 74 7.96 9.90 -0.38
N ASP A 75 7.42 9.16 0.58
CA ASP A 75 6.20 8.37 0.44
C ASP A 75 5.01 8.96 1.20
N GLY A 76 5.26 9.83 2.19
CA GLY A 76 4.27 10.54 2.99
C GLY A 76 4.86 11.71 3.73
N VAL A 77 4.00 12.58 4.27
CA VAL A 77 4.42 13.72 5.12
C VAL A 77 3.99 13.46 6.56
N ILE A 78 4.89 13.68 7.53
CA ILE A 78 4.53 13.78 8.94
C ILE A 78 4.47 15.28 9.28
N PHE A 79 3.25 15.79 9.49
CA PHE A 79 3.01 17.15 9.95
C PHE A 79 2.97 17.15 11.47
N SER A 80 4.08 17.52 12.07
CA SER A 80 4.26 17.57 13.52
C SER A 80 3.88 18.93 14.07
N MET A 81 3.06 18.91 15.09
CA MET A 81 2.63 20.07 15.88
C MET A 81 3.28 19.99 17.27
N PRO A 82 4.51 20.49 17.44
CA PRO A 82 5.14 20.62 18.75
C PRO A 82 4.39 21.58 19.67
N ILE A 83 3.73 22.54 19.06
CA ILE A 83 2.90 23.57 19.65
C ILE A 83 1.70 23.85 18.74
N PHE A 84 0.84 24.82 19.10
CA PHE A 84 -0.29 25.22 18.28
C PHE A 84 0.18 25.64 16.88
N ALA A 85 -0.49 25.14 15.83
CA ALA A 85 -0.15 25.39 14.43
C ALA A 85 -0.86 26.63 13.87
N ASP A 86 -0.24 27.30 12.88
CA ASP A 86 -0.91 28.26 12.02
C ASP A 86 -1.61 27.59 10.85
N GLU A 87 -2.91 27.86 10.68
CA GLU A 87 -3.73 27.22 9.63
C GLU A 87 -3.34 27.71 8.22
N ASN A 88 -3.00 29.01 8.06
CA ASN A 88 -2.62 29.55 6.75
C ASN A 88 -1.29 28.96 6.27
N GLY A 89 -0.33 28.84 7.18
CA GLY A 89 0.95 28.20 6.92
C GLY A 89 0.77 26.71 6.57
N ALA A 90 -0.06 26.00 7.35
CA ALA A 90 -0.32 24.58 7.14
C ALA A 90 -0.97 24.29 5.77
N ILE A 91 -1.99 25.08 5.37
CA ILE A 91 -2.63 24.94 4.06
C ILE A 91 -1.67 25.28 2.93
N ALA A 92 -0.95 26.40 3.04
CA ALA A 92 0.01 26.79 2.01
C ALA A 92 1.11 25.72 1.79
N ALA A 93 1.49 25.01 2.87
CA ALA A 93 2.50 23.95 2.81
C ALA A 93 1.99 22.64 2.18
N LEU A 94 0.73 22.25 2.44
CA LEU A 94 0.32 20.86 2.27
C LEU A 94 -0.93 20.64 1.39
N GLN A 95 -1.63 21.70 0.93
CA GLN A 95 -2.83 21.51 0.08
C GLN A 95 -2.54 20.66 -1.17
N ASP A 96 -1.35 20.74 -1.72
CA ASP A 96 -0.92 20.02 -2.92
C ASP A 96 0.17 18.96 -2.62
N ALA A 97 0.23 18.46 -1.40
CA ALA A 97 1.24 17.46 -0.99
C ALA A 97 1.26 16.22 -1.89
N GLY A 98 0.10 15.77 -2.36
CA GLY A 98 -0.03 14.66 -3.32
C GLY A 98 0.37 13.27 -2.77
N VAL A 99 0.65 13.17 -1.47
CA VAL A 99 0.95 11.97 -0.70
C VAL A 99 0.16 11.98 0.61
N PRO A 100 0.03 10.83 1.33
CA PRO A 100 -0.59 10.81 2.66
C PRO A 100 0.09 11.79 3.64
N ILE A 101 -0.72 12.38 4.52
CA ILE A 101 -0.27 13.31 5.57
C ILE A 101 -0.66 12.72 6.92
N LEU A 102 0.29 12.49 7.83
CA LEU A 102 0.04 12.13 9.21
C LEU A 102 0.03 13.38 10.09
N MET A 103 -1.05 13.57 10.84
CA MET A 103 -1.20 14.67 11.79
C MET A 103 -0.74 14.21 13.19
N GLN A 104 0.46 14.62 13.61
CA GLN A 104 1.00 14.34 14.94
C GLN A 104 0.99 15.60 15.80
N ALA A 105 0.53 15.51 17.03
CA ALA A 105 0.55 16.62 18.00
C ALA A 105 1.19 16.14 19.32
N TYR A 106 1.98 17.04 19.93
CA TYR A 106 2.60 16.76 21.23
C TYR A 106 1.58 16.89 22.36
N PRO A 107 1.68 16.06 23.42
CA PRO A 107 0.95 16.28 24.65
C PRO A 107 1.54 17.48 25.42
N ASP A 108 0.68 18.21 26.12
CA ASP A 108 1.16 19.15 27.14
C ASP A 108 1.67 18.42 28.39
N GLU A 109 2.68 18.95 29.04
CA GLU A 109 3.16 18.47 30.34
C GLU A 109 2.38 19.21 31.44
N LEU A 110 1.70 18.46 32.33
CA LEU A 110 0.74 19.01 33.28
C LEU A 110 1.35 20.03 34.28
N ASP A 111 2.66 19.92 34.54
CA ASP A 111 3.42 20.83 35.40
C ASP A 111 4.11 21.98 34.65
N LYS A 112 3.92 22.08 33.34
CA LYS A 112 4.53 23.07 32.44
C LYS A 112 3.47 23.81 31.61
N MET A 113 2.49 24.41 32.27
CA MET A 113 1.38 25.08 31.61
C MET A 113 1.54 26.62 31.60
N ASP A 114 2.74 27.12 31.88
CA ASP A 114 3.09 28.53 31.75
C ASP A 114 3.32 28.94 30.27
N PHE A 115 3.40 30.21 30.01
CA PHE A 115 3.51 30.79 28.66
C PHE A 115 4.74 30.27 27.87
N ALA A 116 5.84 29.93 28.52
CA ALA A 116 7.07 29.50 27.87
C ALA A 116 7.06 28.01 27.51
N HIS A 117 6.19 27.21 28.11
CA HIS A 117 6.21 25.74 27.97
C HIS A 117 4.93 25.15 27.43
N ARG A 118 3.79 25.87 27.54
CA ARG A 118 2.50 25.40 27.08
C ARG A 118 2.48 25.20 25.57
N ARG A 119 2.03 24.06 25.14
CA ARG A 119 2.03 23.65 23.72
C ARG A 119 0.70 23.94 23.01
N ASP A 120 -0.44 23.64 23.65
CA ASP A 120 -1.79 23.70 23.01
C ASP A 120 -1.87 22.93 21.68
N ALA A 121 -1.01 21.95 21.48
CA ALA A 121 -0.88 21.26 20.20
C ALA A 121 -2.14 20.46 19.83
N TYR A 122 -2.90 19.97 20.81
CA TYR A 122 -4.16 19.29 20.56
C TYR A 122 -5.21 20.24 19.96
N CYS A 123 -5.32 21.46 20.52
CA CYS A 123 -6.19 22.49 19.98
C CYS A 123 -5.73 22.89 18.57
N GLY A 124 -4.43 23.04 18.34
CA GLY A 124 -3.86 23.29 17.03
C GLY A 124 -4.16 22.19 16.02
N LYS A 125 -4.15 20.92 16.44
CA LYS A 125 -4.52 19.80 15.59
C LYS A 125 -5.98 19.86 15.15
N PHE A 126 -6.90 20.22 16.04
CA PHE A 126 -8.31 20.42 15.70
C PHE A 126 -8.48 21.51 14.65
N SER A 127 -7.85 22.68 14.84
CA SER A 127 -8.01 23.79 13.92
C SER A 127 -7.44 23.48 12.54
N VAL A 128 -6.27 22.88 12.44
CA VAL A 128 -5.67 22.51 11.15
C VAL A 128 -6.47 21.41 10.44
N THR A 129 -6.95 20.39 11.16
CA THR A 129 -7.74 19.32 10.54
C THR A 129 -9.11 19.81 10.05
N ASP A 130 -9.73 20.76 10.76
CA ASP A 130 -10.95 21.42 10.29
C ASP A 130 -10.69 22.18 8.98
N VAL A 131 -9.64 23.01 8.92
CA VAL A 131 -9.28 23.76 7.71
C VAL A 131 -8.90 22.81 6.56
N PHE A 132 -8.15 21.74 6.82
CA PHE A 132 -7.85 20.72 5.80
C PHE A 132 -9.12 20.08 5.24
N THR A 133 -10.12 19.83 6.09
CA THR A 133 -11.43 19.34 5.66
C THR A 133 -12.15 20.35 4.76
N GLN A 134 -12.15 21.63 5.13
CA GLN A 134 -12.74 22.71 4.32
C GLN A 134 -12.10 22.83 2.94
N TYR A 135 -10.79 22.62 2.84
CA TYR A 135 -10.02 22.67 1.58
C TYR A 135 -10.01 21.34 0.81
N GLY A 136 -10.63 20.30 1.35
CA GLY A 136 -10.61 18.95 0.72
C GLY A 136 -9.24 18.28 0.73
N VAL A 137 -8.35 18.65 1.64
CA VAL A 137 -7.02 18.04 1.80
C VAL A 137 -7.15 16.76 2.63
N PRO A 138 -6.82 15.59 2.08
CA PRO A 138 -6.90 14.34 2.84
C PRO A 138 -5.75 14.24 3.85
N PHE A 139 -6.06 13.78 5.06
CA PHE A 139 -5.10 13.57 6.13
C PHE A 139 -5.41 12.31 6.94
N THR A 140 -4.44 11.88 7.74
CA THR A 140 -4.55 10.73 8.65
C THR A 140 -4.40 11.20 10.09
N CYS A 141 -5.39 10.87 10.94
CA CYS A 141 -5.32 11.00 12.39
C CYS A 141 -5.33 9.61 13.03
N LEU A 142 -4.29 9.27 13.78
CA LEU A 142 -4.19 8.02 14.52
C LEU A 142 -4.36 8.24 16.02
N GLN A 143 -4.68 7.19 16.74
CA GLN A 143 -4.81 7.21 18.20
C GLN A 143 -3.46 6.88 18.88
N PRO A 144 -3.17 7.50 20.05
CA PRO A 144 -3.90 8.61 20.66
C PRO A 144 -3.74 9.92 19.87
N HIS A 145 -4.67 10.86 20.03
CA HIS A 145 -4.69 12.11 19.25
C HIS A 145 -3.47 13.02 19.54
N VAL A 146 -3.03 13.04 20.79
CA VAL A 146 -1.75 13.66 21.19
C VAL A 146 -0.80 12.55 21.61
N VAL A 147 0.41 12.58 21.09
CA VAL A 147 1.37 11.49 21.27
C VAL A 147 2.80 12.01 21.18
N HIS A 148 3.61 11.66 22.17
CA HIS A 148 5.03 12.01 22.14
C HIS A 148 5.77 11.14 21.10
N PRO A 149 6.63 11.71 20.23
CA PRO A 149 7.30 10.95 19.17
C PRO A 149 8.11 9.75 19.66
N LEU A 150 8.70 9.82 20.83
CA LEU A 150 9.51 8.73 21.39
C LEU A 150 8.70 7.66 22.15
N SER A 151 7.37 7.72 22.10
CA SER A 151 6.50 6.74 22.76
C SER A 151 6.32 5.47 21.91
N THR A 152 5.93 4.38 22.57
CA THR A 152 5.58 3.11 21.90
C THR A 152 4.35 3.24 21.02
N GLU A 153 3.40 4.08 21.42
CA GLU A 153 2.18 4.39 20.68
C GLU A 153 2.51 5.08 19.35
N PHE A 154 3.46 6.02 19.36
CA PHE A 154 3.87 6.69 18.12
C PHE A 154 4.66 5.75 17.20
N ALA A 155 5.48 4.86 17.74
CA ALA A 155 6.15 3.82 16.96
C ALA A 155 5.14 2.93 16.21
N LYS A 156 4.01 2.59 16.86
CA LYS A 156 2.89 1.90 16.21
C LYS A 156 2.24 2.79 15.13
N ASN A 157 2.01 4.06 15.42
CA ASN A 157 1.45 5.02 14.46
C ASN A 157 2.33 5.17 13.21
N LEU A 158 3.65 5.17 13.36
CA LEU A 158 4.58 5.19 12.23
C LEU A 158 4.46 3.94 11.36
N LYS A 159 4.30 2.76 11.97
CA LYS A 159 4.09 1.50 11.25
C LYS A 159 2.78 1.51 10.47
N ASP A 160 1.69 1.93 11.11
CA ASP A 160 0.37 2.03 10.49
C ASP A 160 0.37 3.07 9.35
N PHE A 161 1.03 4.21 9.56
CA PHE A 161 1.15 5.25 8.53
C PHE A 161 2.02 4.81 7.35
N ALA A 162 3.10 4.08 7.59
CA ALA A 162 3.91 3.49 6.52
C ALA A 162 3.08 2.53 5.65
N ALA A 163 2.21 1.72 6.28
CA ALA A 163 1.28 0.86 5.55
C ALA A 163 0.29 1.69 4.68
N ILE A 164 -0.28 2.77 5.22
CA ILE A 164 -1.13 3.70 4.46
C ILE A 164 -0.37 4.28 3.27
N CYS A 165 0.87 4.73 3.47
CA CYS A 165 1.70 5.27 2.38
C CYS A 165 1.94 4.24 1.27
N ARG A 166 2.28 2.99 1.63
CA ARG A 166 2.46 1.91 0.67
C ARG A 166 1.20 1.64 -0.14
N VAL A 167 0.04 1.55 0.52
CA VAL A 167 -1.24 1.33 -0.16
C VAL A 167 -1.59 2.48 -1.08
N VAL A 168 -1.62 3.72 -0.58
CA VAL A 168 -2.00 4.90 -1.37
C VAL A 168 -1.08 5.07 -2.57
N ASN A 169 0.23 4.94 -2.39
CA ASN A 169 1.18 5.12 -3.50
C ASN A 169 1.19 3.92 -4.46
N GLY A 170 1.07 2.68 -3.94
CA GLY A 170 1.09 1.47 -4.75
C GLY A 170 -0.21 1.20 -5.53
N MET A 171 -1.33 1.87 -5.14
CA MET A 171 -2.62 1.75 -5.83
C MET A 171 -2.87 2.90 -6.82
N LYS A 172 -2.06 3.94 -6.87
CA LYS A 172 -2.28 5.10 -7.75
C LYS A 172 -2.17 4.79 -9.24
N ARG A 173 -1.25 3.91 -9.61
CA ARG A 173 -1.01 3.52 -11.01
C ARG A 173 -0.46 2.12 -11.03
N PHE A 174 -1.26 1.16 -11.46
CA PHE A 174 -0.81 -0.19 -11.67
C PHE A 174 -1.59 -0.88 -12.79
N ASN A 175 -1.00 -1.95 -13.33
CA ASN A 175 -1.60 -2.75 -14.38
C ASN A 175 -2.10 -4.07 -13.79
N ILE A 176 -3.32 -4.43 -14.12
CA ILE A 176 -3.91 -5.72 -13.74
C ILE A 176 -4.29 -6.53 -14.97
N GLY A 177 -3.84 -7.79 -15.03
CA GLY A 177 -4.16 -8.72 -16.09
C GLY A 177 -5.51 -9.38 -15.88
N CYS A 178 -6.40 -9.33 -16.87
CA CYS A 178 -7.65 -10.08 -16.92
C CYS A 178 -7.47 -11.22 -17.94
N ILE A 179 -7.25 -12.45 -17.47
CA ILE A 179 -6.92 -13.59 -18.33
C ILE A 179 -8.12 -14.52 -18.49
N GLY A 180 -8.82 -14.39 -19.62
CA GLY A 180 -10.07 -15.05 -19.94
C GLY A 180 -11.30 -14.19 -19.67
N ALA A 181 -12.47 -14.71 -20.00
CA ALA A 181 -13.74 -14.07 -19.75
C ALA A 181 -14.35 -14.56 -18.43
N ARG A 182 -15.17 -13.71 -17.79
CA ARG A 182 -15.91 -14.09 -16.59
C ARG A 182 -16.73 -15.38 -16.83
N THR A 183 -16.66 -16.30 -15.88
CA THR A 183 -17.52 -17.49 -15.87
C THR A 183 -18.99 -17.05 -15.83
N THR A 184 -19.82 -17.60 -16.73
CA THR A 184 -21.21 -17.13 -16.95
C THR A 184 -22.05 -17.06 -15.68
N ALA A 185 -21.90 -18.03 -14.77
CA ALA A 185 -22.63 -18.09 -13.51
C ALA A 185 -22.21 -16.99 -12.49
N PHE A 186 -20.98 -16.49 -12.55
CA PHE A 186 -20.43 -15.55 -11.56
C PHE A 186 -20.74 -14.09 -11.87
N LYS A 187 -21.98 -13.69 -11.64
CA LYS A 187 -22.37 -12.28 -11.76
C LYS A 187 -21.81 -11.40 -10.63
N THR A 188 -21.40 -12.01 -9.53
CA THR A 188 -20.82 -11.32 -8.36
C THR A 188 -19.43 -10.77 -8.60
N VAL A 189 -18.64 -11.34 -9.51
CA VAL A 189 -17.28 -10.90 -9.85
C VAL A 189 -17.22 -9.90 -11.01
N ARG A 190 -18.33 -9.20 -11.30
CA ARG A 190 -18.35 -8.15 -12.31
C ARG A 190 -17.60 -6.92 -11.80
N PHE A 191 -16.88 -6.26 -12.70
CA PHE A 191 -16.17 -5.01 -12.43
C PHE A 191 -16.47 -3.97 -13.52
N ASP A 192 -16.21 -2.72 -13.23
CA ASP A 192 -16.32 -1.60 -14.18
C ASP A 192 -14.91 -1.10 -14.51
N GLU A 193 -14.42 -1.50 -15.69
CA GLU A 193 -13.09 -1.17 -16.19
C GLU A 193 -12.89 0.35 -16.35
N ILE A 194 -13.93 1.07 -16.77
CA ILE A 194 -13.87 2.53 -16.93
C ILE A 194 -13.73 3.24 -15.58
N THR A 195 -14.40 2.72 -14.56
CA THR A 195 -14.23 3.24 -13.19
C THR A 195 -12.82 2.97 -12.67
N LEU A 196 -12.26 1.79 -12.89
CA LEU A 196 -10.88 1.47 -12.49
C LEU A 196 -9.88 2.42 -13.15
N GLN A 197 -10.03 2.69 -14.45
CA GLN A 197 -9.17 3.61 -15.19
C GLN A 197 -9.19 5.04 -14.63
N LYS A 198 -10.32 5.53 -14.13
CA LYS A 198 -10.43 6.85 -13.47
C LYS A 198 -9.55 6.94 -12.22
N TYR A 199 -9.30 5.82 -11.57
CA TYR A 199 -8.42 5.73 -10.41
C TYR A 199 -6.96 5.34 -10.75
N GLY A 200 -6.61 5.33 -12.05
CA GLY A 200 -5.24 5.03 -12.50
C GLY A 200 -4.92 3.53 -12.62
N ILE A 201 -5.94 2.67 -12.53
CA ILE A 201 -5.80 1.22 -12.66
C ILE A 201 -6.10 0.83 -14.10
N ASN A 202 -5.08 0.30 -14.80
CA ASN A 202 -5.20 -0.13 -16.17
C ASN A 202 -5.45 -1.64 -16.24
N VAL A 203 -6.48 -2.06 -16.98
CA VAL A 203 -6.82 -3.47 -17.19
C VAL A 203 -6.29 -3.93 -18.54
N GLU A 204 -5.45 -4.98 -18.53
CA GLU A 204 -4.97 -5.67 -19.73
C GLU A 204 -5.74 -6.98 -19.91
N SER A 205 -6.59 -7.04 -20.92
CA SER A 205 -7.44 -8.21 -21.19
C SER A 205 -6.78 -9.18 -22.18
N PHE A 206 -6.75 -10.47 -21.82
CA PHE A 206 -6.18 -11.53 -22.62
C PHE A 206 -7.23 -12.63 -22.90
N ASP A 207 -7.32 -13.06 -24.14
CA ASP A 207 -8.16 -14.20 -24.50
C ASP A 207 -7.52 -15.52 -24.04
N LEU A 208 -8.33 -16.41 -23.48
CA LEU A 208 -7.86 -17.69 -22.97
C LEU A 208 -7.36 -18.62 -24.11
N SER A 209 -7.90 -18.49 -25.33
CA SER A 209 -7.42 -19.23 -26.48
C SER A 209 -6.00 -18.81 -26.88
N GLU A 210 -5.69 -17.51 -26.80
CA GLU A 210 -4.33 -17.02 -27.03
C GLU A 210 -3.35 -17.58 -25.96
N PHE A 211 -3.80 -17.60 -24.70
CA PHE A 211 -3.01 -18.18 -23.61
C PHE A 211 -2.69 -19.65 -23.89
N PHE A 212 -3.69 -20.47 -24.19
CA PHE A 212 -3.51 -21.91 -24.49
C PHE A 212 -2.67 -22.15 -25.74
N PHE A 213 -2.84 -21.32 -26.78
CA PHE A 213 -1.99 -21.38 -27.95
C PHE A 213 -0.50 -21.16 -27.60
N LYS A 214 -0.20 -20.18 -26.77
CA LYS A 214 1.16 -19.90 -26.31
C LYS A 214 1.72 -21.04 -25.45
N VAL A 215 0.92 -21.62 -24.56
CA VAL A 215 1.28 -22.82 -23.78
C VAL A 215 1.63 -23.99 -24.71
N GLY A 216 0.79 -24.26 -25.72
CA GLY A 216 1.01 -25.33 -26.69
C GLY A 216 2.22 -25.14 -27.60
N LYS A 217 2.74 -23.92 -27.76
CA LYS A 217 3.94 -23.63 -28.54
C LYS A 217 5.24 -23.86 -27.78
N LEU A 218 5.20 -24.02 -26.47
CA LEU A 218 6.38 -24.31 -25.69
C LEU A 218 6.80 -25.77 -25.82
N ASP A 219 8.08 -26.02 -26.09
CA ASP A 219 8.64 -27.36 -26.10
C ASP A 219 8.80 -27.88 -24.66
N ASP A 220 8.48 -29.15 -24.42
CA ASP A 220 8.66 -29.81 -23.13
C ASP A 220 10.12 -29.84 -22.67
N ASN A 221 11.06 -29.77 -23.60
CA ASN A 221 12.50 -29.78 -23.33
C ASN A 221 13.13 -28.39 -23.30
N ASP A 222 12.36 -27.33 -23.50
CA ASP A 222 12.86 -25.96 -23.38
C ASP A 222 13.47 -25.77 -21.98
N PRO A 223 14.72 -25.27 -21.88
CA PRO A 223 15.36 -25.00 -20.58
C PRO A 223 14.48 -24.19 -19.64
N VAL A 224 13.78 -23.16 -20.14
CA VAL A 224 12.89 -22.32 -19.34
C VAL A 224 11.73 -23.12 -18.71
N VAL A 225 11.21 -24.14 -19.42
CA VAL A 225 10.16 -25.03 -18.89
C VAL A 225 10.72 -25.96 -17.83
N LYS A 226 11.92 -26.53 -18.06
CA LYS A 226 12.60 -27.40 -17.08
C LYS A 226 12.95 -26.65 -15.80
N ASP A 227 13.49 -25.45 -15.94
CA ASP A 227 13.79 -24.59 -14.79
C ASP A 227 12.52 -24.27 -13.99
N LYS A 228 11.41 -24.00 -14.70
CA LYS A 228 10.12 -23.74 -14.05
C LYS A 228 9.54 -24.97 -13.35
N ILE A 229 9.72 -26.18 -13.88
CA ILE A 229 9.36 -27.42 -13.17
C ILE A 229 10.14 -27.49 -11.84
N GLY A 230 11.45 -27.29 -11.88
CA GLY A 230 12.28 -27.27 -10.66
C GLY A 230 11.86 -26.23 -9.64
N GLU A 231 11.50 -25.00 -10.10
CA GLU A 231 10.97 -23.96 -9.21
C GLU A 231 9.67 -24.40 -8.52
N LEU A 232 8.73 -25.01 -9.25
CA LEU A 232 7.46 -25.45 -8.71
C LEU A 232 7.62 -26.66 -7.76
N GLU A 233 8.49 -27.61 -8.09
CA GLU A 233 8.81 -28.76 -7.22
C GLU A 233 9.51 -28.35 -5.93
N ASN A 234 10.25 -27.24 -5.94
CA ASN A 234 10.82 -26.64 -4.72
C ASN A 234 9.78 -25.86 -3.91
N TYR A 235 8.70 -25.40 -4.54
CA TYR A 235 7.63 -24.66 -3.88
C TYR A 235 6.68 -25.56 -3.09
N THR A 236 6.28 -26.71 -3.67
CA THR A 236 5.38 -27.66 -3.02
C THR A 236 5.60 -29.08 -3.53
N ASP A 237 5.02 -30.08 -2.83
CA ASP A 237 5.16 -31.49 -3.21
C ASP A 237 4.37 -31.85 -4.47
N PHE A 238 5.08 -32.26 -5.50
CA PHE A 238 4.55 -32.73 -6.78
C PHE A 238 4.70 -34.24 -6.98
N SER A 239 5.05 -35.04 -5.95
CA SER A 239 5.33 -36.47 -6.08
C SER A 239 4.18 -37.27 -6.65
N ASN A 240 2.93 -36.87 -6.42
CA ASN A 240 1.72 -37.53 -6.90
C ASN A 240 1.12 -36.88 -8.16
N VAL A 241 1.78 -35.87 -8.75
CA VAL A 241 1.28 -35.19 -9.95
C VAL A 241 1.83 -35.85 -11.21
N PRO A 242 0.97 -36.27 -12.17
CA PRO A 242 1.44 -36.86 -13.42
C PRO A 242 2.39 -35.94 -14.19
N GLU A 243 3.42 -36.49 -14.80
CA GLU A 243 4.47 -35.73 -15.47
C GLU A 243 3.93 -34.80 -16.57
N ALA A 244 2.94 -35.22 -17.33
CA ALA A 244 2.29 -34.40 -18.36
C ALA A 244 1.60 -33.17 -17.74
N ASN A 245 1.02 -33.30 -16.54
CA ASN A 245 0.35 -32.20 -15.84
C ASN A 245 1.37 -31.21 -15.25
N LYS A 246 2.50 -31.71 -14.72
CA LYS A 246 3.61 -30.86 -14.28
C LYS A 246 4.13 -29.99 -15.42
N LYS A 247 4.35 -30.59 -16.61
CA LYS A 247 4.78 -29.86 -17.80
C LYS A 247 3.77 -28.78 -18.22
N ASN A 248 2.48 -29.12 -18.26
CA ASN A 248 1.44 -28.15 -18.59
C ASN A 248 1.35 -27.01 -17.55
N LEU A 249 1.53 -27.31 -16.28
CA LEU A 249 1.62 -26.32 -15.21
C LEU A 249 2.83 -25.39 -15.41
N ALA A 250 4.02 -25.95 -15.63
CA ALA A 250 5.24 -25.17 -15.85
C ALA A 250 5.16 -24.29 -17.09
N LYS A 251 4.65 -24.82 -18.21
CA LYS A 251 4.40 -24.03 -19.43
C LYS A 251 3.42 -22.88 -19.17
N SER A 252 2.34 -23.13 -18.42
CA SER A 252 1.38 -22.11 -18.04
C SER A 252 2.05 -21.02 -17.19
N ALA A 253 2.89 -21.41 -16.23
CA ALA A 253 3.66 -20.47 -15.43
C ALA A 253 4.60 -19.61 -16.30
N VAL A 254 5.31 -20.22 -17.25
CA VAL A 254 6.19 -19.47 -18.19
C VAL A 254 5.41 -18.46 -19.02
N VAL A 255 4.20 -18.81 -19.48
CA VAL A 255 3.34 -17.86 -20.21
C VAL A 255 2.87 -16.72 -19.31
N LEU A 256 2.50 -17.01 -18.06
CA LEU A 256 2.14 -15.99 -17.07
C LEU A 256 3.31 -15.05 -16.81
N ASP A 257 4.51 -15.58 -16.56
CA ASP A 257 5.72 -14.78 -16.35
C ASP A 257 6.00 -13.84 -17.54
N ARG A 258 5.81 -14.33 -18.77
CA ARG A 258 5.96 -13.52 -19.99
C ARG A 258 4.91 -12.42 -20.09
N TYR A 259 3.65 -12.66 -19.68
CA TYR A 259 2.62 -11.64 -19.63
C TYR A 259 2.95 -10.59 -18.56
N ILE A 260 3.30 -11.03 -17.35
CA ILE A 260 3.67 -10.16 -16.24
C ILE A 260 4.83 -9.23 -16.67
N ALA A 261 5.88 -9.78 -17.23
CA ALA A 261 7.04 -9.00 -17.66
C ALA A 261 6.73 -8.05 -18.83
N LYS A 262 6.03 -8.54 -19.88
CA LYS A 262 5.75 -7.75 -21.09
C LYS A 262 4.81 -6.59 -20.82
N TYR A 263 3.76 -6.82 -20.06
CA TYR A 263 2.70 -5.83 -19.79
C TYR A 263 2.88 -5.15 -18.43
N ARG A 264 3.95 -5.47 -17.70
CA ARG A 264 4.27 -4.91 -16.37
C ARG A 264 3.07 -5.07 -15.42
N LEU A 265 2.55 -6.29 -15.35
CA LEU A 265 1.40 -6.57 -14.49
C LEU A 265 1.83 -6.59 -13.03
N ASP A 266 1.13 -5.83 -12.20
CA ASP A 266 1.29 -5.82 -10.75
C ASP A 266 0.37 -6.83 -10.06
N ALA A 267 -0.73 -7.18 -10.73
CA ALA A 267 -1.71 -8.15 -10.29
C ALA A 267 -2.36 -8.82 -11.50
N LEU A 268 -3.03 -9.95 -11.28
CA LEU A 268 -3.85 -10.60 -12.31
C LEU A 268 -5.05 -11.33 -11.71
N ALA A 269 -6.08 -11.53 -12.54
CA ALA A 269 -7.19 -12.43 -12.29
C ALA A 269 -7.28 -13.43 -13.43
N LEU A 270 -7.34 -14.72 -13.10
CA LEU A 270 -7.30 -15.81 -14.06
C LEU A 270 -8.61 -16.60 -14.07
N ARG A 271 -9.19 -16.85 -15.25
CA ARG A 271 -10.28 -17.80 -15.38
C ARG A 271 -9.78 -19.23 -15.19
N CYS A 272 -10.01 -19.82 -14.02
CA CYS A 272 -9.57 -21.17 -13.69
C CYS A 272 -10.56 -22.26 -14.18
N TRP A 273 -11.87 -22.03 -14.09
CA TRP A 273 -12.93 -22.97 -14.49
C TRP A 273 -13.36 -22.75 -15.94
N ASN A 274 -13.65 -23.78 -16.68
CA ASN A 274 -13.31 -25.23 -16.59
C ASN A 274 -12.23 -25.52 -17.65
N GLU A 275 -11.83 -24.50 -18.37
CA GLU A 275 -11.03 -24.60 -19.60
C GLU A 275 -9.60 -25.10 -19.28
N PHE A 276 -9.00 -24.69 -18.17
CA PHE A 276 -7.70 -25.20 -17.76
C PHE A 276 -7.75 -26.71 -17.47
N GLU A 277 -8.83 -27.17 -16.84
CA GLU A 277 -9.04 -28.57 -16.50
C GLU A 277 -9.30 -29.40 -17.75
N GLN A 278 -10.10 -28.89 -18.69
CA GLN A 278 -10.48 -29.62 -19.92
C GLN A 278 -9.34 -29.62 -20.94
N VAL A 279 -8.66 -28.49 -21.15
CA VAL A 279 -7.67 -28.32 -22.22
C VAL A 279 -6.28 -28.74 -21.75
N LEU A 280 -5.86 -28.31 -20.58
CA LEU A 280 -4.52 -28.54 -20.04
C LEU A 280 -4.46 -29.65 -18.98
N ARG A 281 -5.61 -30.15 -18.51
CA ARG A 281 -5.70 -31.13 -17.42
C ARG A 281 -5.04 -30.69 -16.12
N ILE A 282 -5.12 -29.41 -15.80
CA ILE A 282 -4.53 -28.83 -14.59
C ILE A 282 -5.53 -27.89 -13.90
N CYS A 283 -5.40 -27.78 -12.57
CA CYS A 283 -5.96 -26.69 -11.79
C CYS A 283 -4.87 -25.63 -11.58
N PRO A 284 -5.04 -24.38 -12.02
CA PRO A 284 -3.99 -23.37 -11.95
C PRO A 284 -3.79 -22.78 -10.54
N CYS A 285 -4.54 -23.22 -9.53
CA CYS A 285 -4.53 -22.66 -8.17
C CYS A 285 -3.11 -22.59 -7.57
N VAL A 286 -2.31 -23.65 -7.75
CA VAL A 286 -0.93 -23.66 -7.27
C VAL A 286 -0.05 -22.59 -7.92
N LEU A 287 -0.31 -22.24 -9.18
CA LEU A 287 0.41 -21.17 -9.87
C LEU A 287 0.03 -19.80 -9.30
N LEU A 288 -1.24 -19.61 -8.97
CA LEU A 288 -1.71 -18.37 -8.37
C LEU A 288 -1.15 -18.22 -6.95
N SER A 289 -1.13 -19.27 -6.15
CA SER A 289 -0.47 -19.28 -4.83
C SER A 289 1.02 -18.94 -4.95
N TYR A 290 1.73 -19.58 -5.88
CA TYR A 290 3.14 -19.33 -6.15
C TYR A 290 3.43 -17.87 -6.56
N LEU A 291 2.56 -17.26 -7.38
CA LEU A 291 2.67 -15.85 -7.74
C LEU A 291 2.43 -14.94 -6.52
N ASN A 292 1.39 -15.22 -5.72
CA ASN A 292 1.10 -14.48 -4.49
C ASN A 292 2.28 -14.50 -3.53
N ASP A 293 2.92 -15.64 -3.35
CA ASP A 293 4.11 -15.79 -2.50
C ASP A 293 5.31 -14.99 -3.04
N LYS A 294 5.41 -14.84 -4.35
CA LYS A 294 6.39 -13.96 -5.01
C LYS A 294 6.02 -12.47 -5.02
N GLY A 295 4.88 -12.10 -4.44
CA GLY A 295 4.40 -10.72 -4.35
C GLY A 295 3.71 -10.21 -5.62
N ILE A 296 3.41 -11.07 -6.59
CA ILE A 296 2.54 -10.80 -7.73
C ILE A 296 1.15 -11.30 -7.39
N VAL A 297 0.25 -10.38 -7.09
CA VAL A 297 -1.11 -10.73 -6.70
C VAL A 297 -1.84 -11.46 -7.82
N ALA A 298 -2.39 -12.63 -7.51
CA ALA A 298 -3.11 -13.46 -8.47
C ALA A 298 -4.40 -14.03 -7.83
N SER A 299 -5.55 -13.63 -8.36
CA SER A 299 -6.86 -14.17 -7.99
C SER A 299 -7.38 -15.16 -9.02
N CYS A 300 -8.27 -16.09 -8.61
CA CYS A 300 -8.99 -16.98 -9.52
C CYS A 300 -10.32 -16.36 -9.98
N GLU A 301 -11.02 -17.11 -10.87
CA GLU A 301 -12.42 -16.86 -11.28
C GLU A 301 -12.67 -15.53 -12.00
N ILE A 302 -11.62 -14.84 -12.44
CA ILE A 302 -11.69 -13.46 -12.96
C ILE A 302 -12.23 -12.49 -11.88
N ASP A 303 -11.95 -12.75 -10.62
CA ASP A 303 -12.32 -11.81 -9.56
C ASP A 303 -11.32 -10.65 -9.48
N MET A 304 -11.56 -9.67 -10.34
CA MET A 304 -10.76 -8.44 -10.42
C MET A 304 -10.85 -7.62 -9.13
N CYS A 305 -12.01 -7.60 -8.47
CA CYS A 305 -12.18 -6.85 -7.23
C CYS A 305 -11.37 -7.48 -6.09
N SER A 306 -11.37 -8.81 -6.00
CA SER A 306 -10.51 -9.51 -5.04
C SER A 306 -9.02 -9.30 -5.34
N ALA A 307 -8.59 -9.33 -6.61
CA ALA A 307 -7.21 -9.00 -6.96
C ALA A 307 -6.81 -7.57 -6.53
N LEU A 308 -7.71 -6.59 -6.69
CA LEU A 308 -7.49 -5.22 -6.19
C LEU A 308 -7.32 -5.18 -4.67
N MET A 309 -8.21 -5.85 -3.94
CA MET A 309 -8.14 -5.90 -2.48
C MET A 309 -6.90 -6.66 -1.99
N MET A 310 -6.57 -7.79 -2.61
CA MET A 310 -5.33 -8.52 -2.31
C MET A 310 -4.10 -7.62 -2.54
N ARG A 311 -4.07 -6.83 -3.63
CA ARG A 311 -2.97 -5.87 -3.87
C ARG A 311 -2.86 -4.86 -2.73
N ALA A 312 -3.95 -4.26 -2.31
CA ALA A 312 -3.97 -3.31 -1.19
C ALA A 312 -3.48 -3.97 0.12
N MET A 313 -3.97 -5.17 0.41
CA MET A 313 -3.60 -5.93 1.62
C MET A 313 -2.13 -6.37 1.60
N THR A 314 -1.61 -6.81 0.44
CA THR A 314 -0.18 -7.15 0.26
C THR A 314 0.71 -5.92 0.47
N LEU A 315 0.32 -4.76 -0.05
CA LEU A 315 1.02 -3.49 0.16
C LEU A 315 0.99 -3.06 1.64
N ALA A 316 -0.14 -3.26 2.32
CA ALA A 316 -0.28 -2.91 3.74
C ALA A 316 0.56 -3.82 4.63
N SER A 317 0.43 -5.13 4.46
CA SER A 317 1.02 -6.15 5.33
C SER A 317 2.48 -6.50 4.98
N GLU A 318 2.89 -6.28 3.72
CA GLU A 318 4.13 -6.79 3.11
C GLU A 318 4.24 -8.33 3.19
N GLN A 319 3.08 -8.99 3.19
CA GLN A 319 2.94 -10.46 3.21
C GLN A 319 2.03 -10.91 2.05
N PRO A 320 2.16 -12.16 1.59
CA PRO A 320 1.20 -12.76 0.68
C PRO A 320 -0.22 -12.69 1.25
N THR A 321 -1.20 -12.56 0.37
CA THR A 321 -2.62 -12.49 0.72
C THR A 321 -3.41 -13.51 -0.08
N ALA A 322 -4.55 -13.96 0.45
CA ALA A 322 -5.44 -14.90 -0.19
C ALA A 322 -6.90 -14.39 -0.16
N VAL A 323 -7.69 -14.87 -1.10
CA VAL A 323 -9.15 -14.73 -1.10
C VAL A 323 -9.74 -15.99 -0.49
N LEU A 324 -10.66 -15.82 0.47
CA LEU A 324 -11.38 -16.91 1.09
C LEU A 324 -12.88 -16.69 0.97
N ASP A 325 -13.63 -17.76 0.77
CA ASP A 325 -15.08 -17.74 0.73
C ASP A 325 -15.65 -17.82 2.16
N TRP A 326 -16.77 -17.16 2.39
CA TRP A 326 -17.60 -17.35 3.57
C TRP A 326 -18.36 -18.66 3.39
N ASN A 327 -17.77 -19.75 3.87
CA ASN A 327 -18.17 -21.10 3.53
C ASN A 327 -19.28 -21.65 4.43
N ASN A 328 -19.21 -21.40 5.73
CA ASN A 328 -20.19 -21.99 6.67
C ASN A 328 -20.27 -21.21 7.99
N ASN A 329 -21.32 -21.46 8.75
CA ASN A 329 -21.40 -21.06 10.16
C ASN A 329 -20.34 -21.80 10.98
N TYR A 330 -19.88 -21.17 12.04
CA TYR A 330 -19.02 -21.83 13.04
C TYR A 330 -19.91 -22.31 14.21
N GLY A 331 -20.58 -23.46 14.03
CA GLY A 331 -21.58 -23.94 14.96
C GLY A 331 -22.71 -22.94 15.13
N ASP A 332 -23.08 -22.66 16.39
CA ASP A 332 -24.13 -21.69 16.75
C ASP A 332 -23.56 -20.31 17.17
N ASP A 333 -22.27 -20.06 16.97
CA ASP A 333 -21.62 -18.78 17.32
C ASP A 333 -21.90 -17.72 16.23
N PRO A 334 -22.70 -16.67 16.52
CA PRO A 334 -23.09 -15.69 15.50
C PRO A 334 -21.93 -14.75 15.09
N ASP A 335 -20.85 -14.69 15.88
CA ASP A 335 -19.72 -13.79 15.64
C ASP A 335 -18.58 -14.48 14.89
N LYS A 336 -18.76 -15.77 14.50
CA LYS A 336 -17.75 -16.55 13.81
C LYS A 336 -18.27 -17.21 12.55
N VAL A 337 -17.37 -17.38 11.57
CA VAL A 337 -17.64 -18.08 10.31
C VAL A 337 -16.46 -19.00 9.97
N VAL A 338 -16.74 -20.02 9.18
CA VAL A 338 -15.69 -20.81 8.53
C VAL A 338 -15.34 -20.14 7.22
N LEU A 339 -14.08 -19.78 7.06
CA LEU A 339 -13.51 -19.30 5.81
C LEU A 339 -12.78 -20.45 5.14
N PHE A 340 -13.08 -20.65 3.86
CA PHE A 340 -12.45 -21.68 3.05
C PHE A 340 -12.44 -21.28 1.57
N HIS A 341 -11.45 -21.72 0.82
CA HIS A 341 -11.42 -21.57 -0.63
C HIS A 341 -10.77 -22.80 -1.25
N CYS A 342 -11.32 -23.34 -2.33
CA CYS A 342 -10.69 -24.40 -3.11
C CYS A 342 -9.65 -23.85 -4.11
N GLY A 343 -9.28 -22.60 -3.98
CA GLY A 343 -8.41 -21.82 -4.85
C GLY A 343 -7.01 -21.58 -4.26
N PRO A 344 -6.35 -20.51 -4.70
CA PRO A 344 -5.03 -20.13 -4.21
C PRO A 344 -5.08 -19.63 -2.76
N VAL A 345 -4.22 -20.16 -1.92
CA VAL A 345 -4.03 -19.80 -0.52
C VAL A 345 -2.54 -19.59 -0.25
#